data_47a6a214f39ac0b298734f485b653cef
#
_entry.id   47a6a214f39ac0b298734f485b653cef
#
_cell.length_a   1.000
_cell.length_b   1.000
_cell.length_c   1.000
_cell.angle_alpha   90.00
_cell.angle_beta   90.00
_cell.angle_gamma   90.00
#
_symmetry.space_group_name_H-M   'P 1'
#
loop_
_entity.id
_entity.type
_entity.pdbx_description
1 polymer ?
#
loop_
_entity_poly.entity_id
_entity_poly.type
_entity_poly.pdbx_seq_one_letter_code
_entity_poly.pdbx_strand_id
1 'polypeptide(L)'
;MDGNYKVYNYVTSSDRIKAILDQPAGAFEETDSLPDRDKLTFTNGFYGKCAAIFIDIRDSSGLTAKHKRPTLAKIYRAFISEMVAVLNSTSIVREVNIVGDCVWAVYNTPLQSDIAEVFHVACRANTLLKLLNHHYSKKNIDAIKIGIGVDYGRALMIKAGYSGSGINDVIYMGDVVNSAAHLAHEAGRGWHLPIYVGELIHLNLTNEDQKWLSSTYLTGKGTVYTGDVIITNMNDYITSLS
;
A
#
# COMPACT_ATOMS: atom_id res chain seq x y z
N MET A 1 8.28 3.80 -15.09
CA MET A 1 8.87 4.93 -15.90
C MET A 1 9.95 4.37 -16.78
N ASP A 2 9.94 4.71 -18.06
CA ASP A 2 10.98 4.26 -18.99
C ASP A 2 12.27 5.02 -18.77
N GLY A 3 13.41 4.33 -18.94
CA GLY A 3 14.73 4.95 -18.85
C GLY A 3 14.94 5.91 -20.03
N ASN A 4 15.56 7.07 -19.75
CA ASN A 4 15.93 8.06 -20.75
C ASN A 4 17.43 8.35 -20.61
N TYR A 5 18.24 7.69 -21.43
CA TYR A 5 19.69 7.79 -21.35
C TYR A 5 20.18 9.23 -21.52
N LYS A 6 20.99 9.69 -20.57
CA LYS A 6 21.75 10.95 -20.63
C LYS A 6 23.13 10.72 -20.04
N VAL A 7 24.15 11.35 -20.64
CA VAL A 7 25.51 11.32 -20.08
C VAL A 7 25.51 12.00 -18.74
N TYR A 8 26.01 11.30 -17.71
CA TYR A 8 26.14 11.85 -16.37
C TYR A 8 27.29 12.84 -16.29
N ASN A 9 27.03 14.02 -15.70
CA ASN A 9 28.02 15.04 -15.44
C ASN A 9 27.90 15.50 -13.99
N TYR A 10 28.96 15.25 -13.21
CA TYR A 10 28.99 15.56 -11.78
C TYR A 10 29.01 17.06 -11.46
N VAL A 11 29.54 17.91 -12.37
CA VAL A 11 29.54 19.37 -12.18
C VAL A 11 28.11 19.90 -12.23
N THR A 12 27.38 19.59 -13.30
CA THR A 12 25.96 19.97 -13.39
C THR A 12 25.07 19.29 -12.34
N SER A 13 25.50 18.12 -11.82
CA SER A 13 24.85 17.47 -10.67
C SER A 13 25.02 18.30 -9.39
N SER A 14 26.22 18.82 -9.15
CA SER A 14 26.48 19.69 -7.99
C SER A 14 25.59 20.93 -8.03
N ASP A 15 25.47 21.57 -9.20
CA ASP A 15 24.59 22.75 -9.36
C ASP A 15 23.12 22.42 -9.09
N ARG A 16 22.62 21.27 -9.59
CA ARG A 16 21.25 20.82 -9.29
C ARG A 16 21.03 20.53 -7.80
N ILE A 17 21.97 19.85 -7.15
CA ILE A 17 21.91 19.56 -5.72
C ILE A 17 21.82 20.87 -4.94
N LYS A 18 22.70 21.83 -5.23
CA LYS A 18 22.68 23.14 -4.60
C LYS A 18 21.34 23.85 -4.80
N ALA A 19 20.84 23.91 -6.03
CA ALA A 19 19.57 24.56 -6.35
C ALA A 19 18.37 23.91 -5.62
N ILE A 20 18.38 22.58 -5.39
CA ILE A 20 17.35 21.89 -4.62
C ILE A 20 17.46 22.25 -3.12
N LEU A 21 18.69 22.25 -2.57
CA LEU A 21 18.91 22.50 -1.14
C LEU A 21 18.70 23.98 -0.75
N ASP A 22 18.91 24.89 -1.69
CA ASP A 22 18.72 26.34 -1.49
C ASP A 22 17.25 26.77 -1.63
N GLN A 23 16.30 25.84 -1.87
CA GLN A 23 14.87 26.16 -1.97
C GLN A 23 14.31 26.66 -0.62
N PRO A 24 13.41 27.66 -0.63
CA PRO A 24 12.80 28.18 0.58
C PRO A 24 11.96 27.12 1.32
N ALA A 25 12.12 27.01 2.64
CA ALA A 25 11.33 26.10 3.47
C ALA A 25 9.82 26.44 3.47
N GLY A 26 9.43 27.69 3.19
CA GLY A 26 8.04 28.13 3.11
C GLY A 26 7.25 27.60 1.89
N ALA A 27 7.88 26.81 1.02
CA ALA A 27 7.17 26.12 -0.08
C ALA A 27 6.47 24.82 0.36
N PHE A 28 6.53 24.47 1.66
CA PHE A 28 5.88 23.30 2.23
C PHE A 28 4.68 23.72 3.07
N GLU A 29 3.50 23.19 2.75
CA GLU A 29 2.24 23.56 3.39
C GLU A 29 1.69 22.39 4.23
N GLU A 30 1.19 22.70 5.45
CA GLU A 30 0.38 21.75 6.21
C GLU A 30 -1.06 21.78 5.75
N THR A 31 -1.65 20.60 5.53
CA THR A 31 -3.04 20.46 5.07
C THR A 31 -3.77 19.38 5.87
N ASP A 32 -5.11 19.52 6.01
CA ASP A 32 -5.92 18.49 6.63
C ASP A 32 -6.21 17.31 5.69
N SER A 33 -5.98 17.47 4.39
CA SER A 33 -6.20 16.44 3.37
C SER A 33 -5.11 16.51 2.31
N LEU A 34 -4.84 15.39 1.63
CA LEU A 34 -3.90 15.36 0.52
C LEU A 34 -4.46 16.16 -0.68
N PRO A 35 -3.72 17.12 -1.22
CA PRO A 35 -4.11 17.83 -2.43
C PRO A 35 -4.05 16.94 -3.67
N ASP A 36 -4.60 17.45 -4.78
CA ASP A 36 -4.46 16.80 -6.07
C ASP A 36 -3.01 16.85 -6.57
N ARG A 37 -2.63 15.83 -7.31
CA ARG A 37 -1.28 15.59 -7.82
C ARG A 37 -0.75 16.73 -8.71
N ASP A 38 -1.62 17.42 -9.43
CA ASP A 38 -1.30 18.53 -10.31
C ASP A 38 -0.86 19.81 -9.59
N LYS A 39 -1.15 19.91 -8.28
CA LYS A 39 -0.64 21.00 -7.43
C LYS A 39 0.84 20.86 -7.07
N LEU A 40 1.44 19.67 -7.31
CA LEU A 40 2.83 19.44 -7.01
C LEU A 40 3.77 19.93 -8.11
N THR A 41 4.77 20.65 -7.68
CA THR A 41 5.91 21.09 -8.49
C THR A 41 7.20 20.46 -7.95
N PHE A 42 8.34 20.70 -8.59
CA PHE A 42 9.64 20.28 -8.05
C PHE A 42 10.15 21.15 -6.89
N THR A 43 9.38 22.14 -6.45
CA THR A 43 9.81 23.13 -5.46
C THR A 43 8.85 23.27 -4.29
N ASN A 44 7.68 22.63 -4.32
CA ASN A 44 6.73 22.63 -3.22
C ASN A 44 6.47 21.22 -2.67
N GLY A 45 5.76 21.15 -1.56
CA GLY A 45 5.29 19.92 -0.94
C GLY A 45 4.14 20.17 0.01
N PHE A 46 3.41 19.11 0.33
CA PHE A 46 2.28 19.17 1.25
C PHE A 46 2.45 18.13 2.34
N TYR A 47 2.18 18.51 3.58
CA TYR A 47 2.19 17.62 4.73
C TYR A 47 0.76 17.43 5.23
N GLY A 48 0.15 16.30 4.86
CA GLY A 48 -1.28 16.07 5.06
C GLY A 48 -1.62 14.74 5.71
N LYS A 49 -2.86 14.65 6.22
CA LYS A 49 -3.41 13.41 6.79
C LYS A 49 -3.78 12.44 5.67
N CYS A 50 -3.40 11.17 5.85
CA CYS A 50 -3.72 10.09 4.93
C CYS A 50 -3.70 8.74 5.65
N ALA A 51 -4.28 7.74 5.00
CA ALA A 51 -4.02 6.34 5.33
C ALA A 51 -3.22 5.68 4.21
N ALA A 52 -2.40 4.73 4.58
CA ALA A 52 -1.64 3.91 3.64
C ALA A 52 -1.96 2.43 3.86
N ILE A 53 -2.04 1.67 2.77
CA ILE A 53 -2.19 0.22 2.77
C ILE A 53 -1.11 -0.41 1.93
N PHE A 54 -0.49 -1.47 2.45
CA PHE A 54 0.47 -2.31 1.73
C PHE A 54 -0.02 -3.74 1.71
N ILE A 55 0.08 -4.41 0.56
CA ILE A 55 -0.29 -5.81 0.36
C ILE A 55 0.87 -6.49 -0.35
N ASP A 56 1.42 -7.54 0.26
CA ASP A 56 2.62 -8.20 -0.22
C ASP A 56 2.49 -9.73 -0.15
N ILE A 57 2.95 -10.44 -1.19
CA ILE A 57 2.90 -11.90 -1.22
C ILE A 57 3.91 -12.48 -0.23
N ARG A 58 3.48 -13.49 0.52
CA ARG A 58 4.36 -14.22 1.44
C ARG A 58 5.11 -15.32 0.70
N ASP A 59 6.39 -15.47 1.01
CA ASP A 59 7.28 -16.48 0.41
C ASP A 59 7.27 -16.46 -1.14
N SER A 60 7.26 -15.27 -1.72
CA SER A 60 7.26 -15.08 -3.18
C SER A 60 8.49 -15.70 -3.86
N SER A 61 9.63 -15.72 -3.17
CA SER A 61 10.84 -16.44 -3.64
C SER A 61 10.61 -17.95 -3.73
N GLY A 62 9.83 -18.54 -2.83
CA GLY A 62 9.44 -19.96 -2.89
C GLY A 62 8.57 -20.29 -4.10
N LEU A 63 7.73 -19.35 -4.56
CA LEU A 63 6.93 -19.52 -5.77
C LEU A 63 7.81 -19.69 -7.01
N THR A 64 8.92 -18.95 -7.08
CA THR A 64 9.84 -19.04 -8.23
C THR A 64 10.56 -20.39 -8.33
N ALA A 65 10.74 -21.08 -7.22
CA ALA A 65 11.32 -22.43 -7.19
C ALA A 65 10.32 -23.51 -7.58
N LYS A 66 9.02 -23.29 -7.36
CA LYS A 66 7.96 -24.29 -7.57
C LYS A 66 7.33 -24.22 -8.95
N HIS A 67 7.23 -23.05 -9.55
CA HIS A 67 6.47 -22.83 -10.78
C HIS A 67 7.35 -22.38 -11.95
N LYS A 68 7.00 -22.87 -13.16
CA LYS A 68 7.64 -22.41 -14.41
C LYS A 68 7.28 -20.95 -14.70
N ARG A 69 8.15 -20.23 -15.42
CA ARG A 69 7.99 -18.80 -15.76
C ARG A 69 6.60 -18.41 -16.30
N PRO A 70 5.95 -19.16 -17.22
CA PRO A 70 4.61 -18.80 -17.69
C PRO A 70 3.54 -18.87 -16.59
N THR A 71 3.65 -19.83 -15.67
CA THR A 71 2.74 -19.96 -14.52
C THR A 71 2.95 -18.81 -13.53
N LEU A 72 4.21 -18.50 -13.22
CA LEU A 72 4.54 -17.34 -12.39
C LEU A 72 3.96 -16.06 -12.96
N ALA A 73 4.12 -15.80 -14.26
CA ALA A 73 3.55 -14.62 -14.90
C ALA A 73 2.02 -14.53 -14.74
N LYS A 74 1.32 -15.67 -14.76
CA LYS A 74 -0.14 -15.72 -14.54
C LYS A 74 -0.49 -15.44 -13.08
N ILE A 75 0.25 -16.01 -12.13
CA ILE A 75 0.06 -15.76 -10.69
C ILE A 75 0.19 -14.26 -10.40
N TYR A 76 1.33 -13.66 -10.79
CA TYR A 76 1.57 -12.24 -10.53
C TYR A 76 0.58 -11.32 -11.24
N ARG A 77 0.25 -11.61 -12.52
CA ARG A 77 -0.74 -10.80 -13.25
C ARG A 77 -2.12 -10.86 -12.60
N ALA A 78 -2.60 -12.04 -12.22
CA ALA A 78 -3.89 -12.17 -11.56
C ALA A 78 -3.88 -11.47 -10.19
N PHE A 79 -2.85 -11.71 -9.37
CA PHE A 79 -2.71 -11.07 -8.07
C PHE A 79 -2.66 -9.55 -8.18
N ILE A 80 -1.75 -9.00 -8.98
CA ILE A 80 -1.55 -7.54 -9.11
C ILE A 80 -2.82 -6.89 -9.69
N SER A 81 -3.40 -7.46 -10.75
CA SER A 81 -4.63 -6.94 -11.36
C SER A 81 -5.75 -6.80 -10.34
N GLU A 82 -6.00 -7.85 -9.57
CA GLU A 82 -7.11 -7.87 -8.66
C GLU A 82 -6.85 -7.05 -7.38
N MET A 83 -5.61 -7.02 -6.87
CA MET A 83 -5.27 -6.12 -5.75
C MET A 83 -5.36 -4.65 -6.16
N VAL A 84 -4.92 -4.28 -7.37
CA VAL A 84 -5.13 -2.93 -7.91
C VAL A 84 -6.61 -2.60 -8.00
N ALA A 85 -7.45 -3.52 -8.49
CA ALA A 85 -8.89 -3.31 -8.58
C ALA A 85 -9.53 -3.05 -7.20
N VAL A 86 -9.13 -3.82 -6.17
CA VAL A 86 -9.63 -3.64 -4.80
C VAL A 86 -9.11 -2.33 -4.21
N LEU A 87 -7.82 -2.04 -4.32
CA LEU A 87 -7.26 -0.80 -3.77
C LEU A 87 -7.85 0.45 -4.42
N ASN A 88 -8.22 0.37 -5.71
CA ASN A 88 -8.84 1.46 -6.46
C ASN A 88 -10.37 1.50 -6.35
N SER A 89 -10.99 0.70 -5.47
CA SER A 89 -12.45 0.52 -5.40
C SER A 89 -13.19 1.56 -4.56
N THR A 90 -12.53 2.63 -4.13
CA THR A 90 -13.13 3.71 -3.33
C THR A 90 -12.72 5.09 -3.85
N SER A 91 -13.63 6.07 -3.75
CA SER A 91 -13.41 7.43 -4.26
C SER A 91 -12.35 8.23 -3.48
N ILE A 92 -11.96 7.76 -2.31
CA ILE A 92 -10.92 8.41 -1.47
C ILE A 92 -9.49 8.01 -1.87
N VAL A 93 -9.31 7.05 -2.78
CA VAL A 93 -7.98 6.65 -3.26
C VAL A 93 -7.27 7.83 -3.93
N ARG A 94 -6.00 8.02 -3.61
CA ARG A 94 -5.14 9.04 -4.24
C ARG A 94 -4.16 8.43 -5.21
N GLU A 95 -3.57 7.32 -4.85
CA GLU A 95 -2.57 6.67 -5.68
C GLU A 95 -2.49 5.18 -5.37
N VAL A 96 -2.29 4.39 -6.41
CA VAL A 96 -1.99 2.96 -6.32
C VAL A 96 -0.65 2.71 -7.00
N ASN A 97 0.23 2.01 -6.31
CA ASN A 97 1.59 1.73 -6.75
C ASN A 97 1.88 0.24 -6.76
N ILE A 98 2.73 -0.19 -7.67
CA ILE A 98 3.18 -1.58 -7.82
C ILE A 98 4.70 -1.59 -7.71
N VAL A 99 5.23 -2.36 -6.75
CA VAL A 99 6.66 -2.53 -6.54
C VAL A 99 6.97 -4.01 -6.36
N GLY A 100 7.44 -4.67 -7.41
CA GLY A 100 7.65 -6.12 -7.40
C GLY A 100 6.33 -6.88 -7.24
N ASP A 101 6.21 -7.63 -6.15
CA ASP A 101 5.01 -8.36 -5.73
C ASP A 101 4.20 -7.64 -4.64
N CYS A 102 4.59 -6.42 -4.32
CA CYS A 102 3.85 -5.54 -3.42
C CYS A 102 2.97 -4.59 -4.22
N VAL A 103 1.70 -4.46 -3.82
CA VAL A 103 0.77 -3.42 -4.28
C VAL A 103 0.39 -2.58 -3.07
N TRP A 104 0.52 -1.27 -3.19
CA TRP A 104 0.20 -0.37 -2.10
C TRP A 104 -0.52 0.88 -2.58
N ALA A 105 -1.27 1.51 -1.68
CA ALA A 105 -2.05 2.70 -2.00
C ALA A 105 -2.03 3.72 -0.87
N VAL A 106 -2.25 4.97 -1.25
CA VAL A 106 -2.48 6.10 -0.33
C VAL A 106 -3.89 6.60 -0.53
N TYR A 107 -4.56 6.89 0.58
CA TYR A 107 -5.94 7.36 0.62
C TYR A 107 -6.02 8.72 1.30
N ASN A 108 -6.82 9.60 0.75
CA ASN A 108 -7.19 10.86 1.37
C ASN A 108 -8.26 10.59 2.44
N THR A 109 -7.94 10.79 3.71
CA THR A 109 -8.79 10.38 4.83
C THR A 109 -9.04 11.54 5.80
N PRO A 110 -9.71 12.62 5.36
CA PRO A 110 -10.04 13.75 6.22
C PRO A 110 -11.09 13.41 7.29
N LEU A 111 -11.93 12.39 7.05
CA LEU A 111 -13.03 11.98 7.93
C LEU A 111 -12.75 10.61 8.57
N GLN A 112 -13.33 10.37 9.74
CA GLN A 112 -13.27 9.08 10.41
C GLN A 112 -13.83 7.94 9.55
N SER A 113 -14.93 8.20 8.83
CA SER A 113 -15.53 7.24 7.88
C SER A 113 -14.57 6.83 6.77
N ASP A 114 -13.70 7.74 6.32
CA ASP A 114 -12.71 7.45 5.30
C ASP A 114 -11.64 6.49 5.83
N ILE A 115 -11.24 6.67 7.10
CA ILE A 115 -10.27 5.77 7.76
C ILE A 115 -10.85 4.37 7.89
N ALA A 116 -12.12 4.26 8.30
CA ALA A 116 -12.84 2.98 8.38
C ALA A 116 -12.96 2.32 7.00
N GLU A 117 -13.22 3.10 5.94
CA GLU A 117 -13.29 2.59 4.57
C GLU A 117 -11.97 1.98 4.12
N VAL A 118 -10.80 2.55 4.49
CA VAL A 118 -9.50 1.93 4.17
C VAL A 118 -9.33 0.58 4.87
N PHE A 119 -9.79 0.42 6.10
CA PHE A 119 -9.83 -0.88 6.77
C PHE A 119 -10.74 -1.87 6.01
N HIS A 120 -11.90 -1.44 5.54
CA HIS A 120 -12.78 -2.30 4.73
C HIS A 120 -12.15 -2.68 3.38
N VAL A 121 -11.32 -1.82 2.78
CA VAL A 121 -10.49 -2.19 1.62
C VAL A 121 -9.54 -3.33 1.97
N ALA A 122 -8.89 -3.31 3.13
CA ALA A 122 -8.04 -4.39 3.59
C ALA A 122 -8.82 -5.71 3.78
N CYS A 123 -10.03 -5.65 4.34
CA CYS A 123 -10.91 -6.82 4.48
C CYS A 123 -11.33 -7.40 3.12
N ARG A 124 -11.63 -6.53 2.13
CA ARG A 124 -11.92 -6.96 0.76
C ARG A 124 -10.70 -7.64 0.11
N ALA A 125 -9.52 -7.08 0.27
CA ALA A 125 -8.27 -7.66 -0.26
C ALA A 125 -7.97 -9.04 0.34
N ASN A 126 -8.16 -9.20 1.66
CA ASN A 126 -8.01 -10.49 2.34
C ASN A 126 -9.02 -11.53 1.83
N THR A 127 -10.26 -11.12 1.61
CA THR A 127 -11.30 -12.01 1.08
C THR A 127 -11.02 -12.37 -0.38
N LEU A 128 -10.58 -11.42 -1.18
CA LEU A 128 -10.21 -11.64 -2.58
C LEU A 128 -9.09 -12.68 -2.74
N LEU A 129 -8.16 -12.76 -1.78
CA LEU A 129 -7.14 -13.80 -1.78
C LEU A 129 -7.75 -15.21 -1.82
N LYS A 130 -8.87 -15.44 -1.11
CA LYS A 130 -9.57 -16.73 -1.15
C LYS A 130 -10.10 -17.03 -2.55
N LEU A 131 -10.63 -16.02 -3.26
CA LEU A 131 -11.11 -16.16 -4.64
C LEU A 131 -9.94 -16.50 -5.60
N LEU A 132 -8.81 -15.80 -5.46
CA LEU A 132 -7.61 -16.10 -6.24
C LEU A 132 -7.13 -17.53 -6.01
N ASN A 133 -7.04 -17.95 -4.75
CA ASN A 133 -6.60 -19.30 -4.38
C ASN A 133 -7.59 -20.37 -4.85
N HIS A 134 -8.90 -20.09 -4.88
CA HIS A 134 -9.89 -20.98 -5.49
C HIS A 134 -9.58 -21.19 -6.97
N HIS A 135 -9.35 -20.12 -7.74
CA HIS A 135 -9.02 -20.24 -9.17
C HIS A 135 -7.64 -20.84 -9.41
N TYR A 136 -6.66 -20.60 -8.55
CA TYR A 136 -5.35 -21.23 -8.63
C TYR A 136 -5.44 -22.73 -8.44
N SER A 137 -6.21 -23.23 -7.46
CA SER A 137 -6.41 -24.65 -7.23
C SER A 137 -6.99 -25.38 -8.44
N LYS A 138 -7.95 -24.77 -9.18
CA LYS A 138 -8.52 -25.31 -10.42
C LYS A 138 -7.48 -25.40 -11.57
N LYS A 139 -6.29 -24.79 -11.40
CA LYS A 139 -5.18 -24.82 -12.38
C LYS A 139 -3.94 -25.54 -11.84
N ASN A 140 -4.06 -26.26 -10.72
CA ASN A 140 -2.96 -26.93 -10.02
C ASN A 140 -1.81 -25.94 -9.67
N ILE A 141 -2.18 -24.73 -9.28
CA ILE A 141 -1.29 -23.71 -8.75
C ILE A 141 -1.43 -23.70 -7.23
N ASP A 142 -0.30 -23.67 -6.51
CA ASP A 142 -0.28 -23.60 -5.05
C ASP A 142 -0.96 -22.32 -4.56
N ALA A 143 -1.65 -22.45 -3.44
CA ALA A 143 -2.23 -21.29 -2.76
C ALA A 143 -1.12 -20.32 -2.29
N ILE A 144 -1.35 -19.03 -2.52
CA ILE A 144 -0.49 -17.98 -2.00
C ILE A 144 -1.04 -17.42 -0.69
N LYS A 145 -0.17 -16.81 0.09
CA LYS A 145 -0.52 -16.04 1.29
C LYS A 145 -0.10 -14.58 1.10
N ILE A 146 -0.74 -13.67 1.80
CA ILE A 146 -0.40 -12.25 1.80
C ILE A 146 -0.25 -11.71 3.20
N GLY A 147 0.44 -10.59 3.32
CA GLY A 147 0.41 -9.73 4.50
C GLY A 147 -0.14 -8.37 4.10
N ILE A 148 -1.07 -7.87 4.89
CA ILE A 148 -1.72 -6.58 4.71
C ILE A 148 -1.39 -5.70 5.91
N GLY A 149 -0.81 -4.53 5.66
CA GLY A 149 -0.54 -3.53 6.68
C GLY A 149 -1.28 -2.25 6.38
N VAL A 150 -1.97 -1.69 7.37
CA VAL A 150 -2.72 -0.44 7.24
C VAL A 150 -2.33 0.49 8.38
N ASP A 151 -2.01 1.73 8.05
CA ASP A 151 -1.81 2.75 9.06
C ASP A 151 -2.39 4.11 8.63
N TYR A 152 -2.60 4.99 9.60
CA TYR A 152 -3.13 6.34 9.43
C TYR A 152 -2.24 7.34 10.15
N GLY A 153 -1.99 8.45 9.50
CA GLY A 153 -1.18 9.52 10.06
C GLY A 153 -0.94 10.64 9.07
N ARG A 154 0.22 11.28 9.17
CA ARG A 154 0.62 12.33 8.23
C ARG A 154 1.74 11.85 7.32
N ALA A 155 1.67 12.24 6.05
CA ALA A 155 2.73 12.05 5.09
C ALA A 155 3.11 13.37 4.41
N LEU A 156 4.37 13.51 4.10
CA LEU A 156 4.88 14.52 3.20
C LEU A 156 4.69 14.03 1.76
N MET A 157 3.97 14.80 0.96
CA MET A 157 3.73 14.57 -0.46
C MET A 157 4.57 15.56 -1.28
N ILE A 158 5.48 15.06 -2.10
CA ILE A 158 6.36 15.85 -2.96
C ILE A 158 6.41 15.24 -4.36
N LYS A 159 6.76 16.08 -5.35
CA LYS A 159 7.18 15.59 -6.66
C LYS A 159 8.71 15.47 -6.66
N ALA A 160 9.21 14.28 -6.90
CA ALA A 160 10.64 14.00 -6.93
C ALA A 160 11.06 13.29 -8.22
N GLY A 161 12.33 13.41 -8.57
CA GLY A 161 12.91 12.83 -9.76
C GLY A 161 13.88 13.77 -10.44
N TYR A 162 14.26 13.46 -11.68
CA TYR A 162 15.16 14.31 -12.45
C TYR A 162 14.32 15.27 -13.33
N SER A 163 14.22 16.53 -12.91
CA SER A 163 13.48 17.57 -13.64
C SER A 163 13.94 17.66 -15.09
N GLY A 164 12.99 17.68 -16.03
CA GLY A 164 13.25 17.71 -17.47
C GLY A 164 13.67 16.39 -18.11
N SER A 165 13.74 15.29 -17.36
CA SER A 165 14.04 13.96 -17.92
C SER A 165 12.77 13.13 -18.24
N GLY A 166 11.61 13.50 -17.74
CA GLY A 166 10.42 12.66 -17.74
C GLY A 166 10.42 11.56 -16.66
N ILE A 167 11.56 11.39 -15.94
CA ILE A 167 11.68 10.40 -14.84
C ILE A 167 11.40 11.11 -13.53
N ASN A 168 10.13 11.14 -13.14
CA ASN A 168 9.67 11.74 -11.88
C ASN A 168 8.35 11.12 -11.47
N ASP A 169 8.06 11.16 -10.17
CA ASP A 169 6.79 10.73 -9.60
C ASP A 169 6.45 11.52 -8.35
N VAL A 170 5.22 11.32 -7.86
CA VAL A 170 4.80 11.77 -6.55
C VAL A 170 5.31 10.78 -5.52
N ILE A 171 5.98 11.28 -4.51
CA ILE A 171 6.53 10.49 -3.42
C ILE A 171 5.81 10.86 -2.13
N TYR A 172 5.37 9.84 -1.42
CA TYR A 172 4.79 9.98 -0.09
C TYR A 172 5.79 9.49 0.95
N MET A 173 6.17 10.35 1.87
CA MET A 173 7.14 10.06 2.94
C MET A 173 6.54 10.38 4.29
N GLY A 174 6.82 9.55 5.28
CA GLY A 174 6.38 9.77 6.65
C GLY A 174 6.15 8.47 7.40
N ASP A 175 5.90 8.62 8.70
CA ASP A 175 5.74 7.46 9.59
C ASP A 175 4.59 6.55 9.17
N VAL A 176 3.50 7.12 8.63
CA VAL A 176 2.33 6.36 8.18
C VAL A 176 2.66 5.37 7.07
N VAL A 177 3.44 5.79 6.06
CA VAL A 177 3.82 4.93 4.92
C VAL A 177 4.79 3.84 5.38
N ASN A 178 5.82 4.25 6.15
CA ASN A 178 6.79 3.31 6.70
C ASN A 178 6.14 2.32 7.67
N SER A 179 5.19 2.79 8.47
CA SER A 179 4.46 1.95 9.42
C SER A 179 3.59 0.93 8.71
N ALA A 180 2.78 1.36 7.75
CA ALA A 180 1.94 0.45 6.97
C ALA A 180 2.77 -0.62 6.23
N ALA A 181 3.91 -0.24 5.65
CA ALA A 181 4.83 -1.18 5.02
C ALA A 181 5.41 -2.19 6.03
N HIS A 182 5.81 -1.73 7.22
CA HIS A 182 6.33 -2.60 8.27
C HIS A 182 5.24 -3.56 8.80
N LEU A 183 4.01 -3.07 9.00
CA LEU A 183 2.86 -3.90 9.41
C LEU A 183 2.57 -4.98 8.35
N ALA A 184 2.60 -4.62 7.07
CA ALA A 184 2.46 -5.59 5.98
C ALA A 184 3.59 -6.63 6.00
N HIS A 185 4.83 -6.22 6.29
CA HIS A 185 5.97 -7.14 6.38
C HIS A 185 5.76 -8.22 7.45
N GLU A 186 5.23 -7.85 8.61
CA GLU A 186 4.98 -8.77 9.73
C GLU A 186 3.74 -9.64 9.52
N ALA A 187 2.70 -9.10 8.90
CA ALA A 187 1.43 -9.79 8.68
C ALA A 187 1.57 -11.06 7.83
N GLY A 188 0.80 -12.10 8.14
CA GLY A 188 0.74 -13.34 7.38
C GLY A 188 1.99 -14.23 7.44
N ARG A 189 2.97 -13.91 8.30
CA ARG A 189 4.18 -14.72 8.53
C ARG A 189 3.99 -15.68 9.70
N GLY A 190 4.43 -16.92 9.53
CA GLY A 190 4.33 -17.93 10.60
C GLY A 190 2.89 -18.09 11.10
N TRP A 191 2.66 -17.71 12.35
CA TRP A 191 1.35 -17.73 13.04
C TRP A 191 0.63 -16.36 13.01
N HIS A 192 1.22 -15.33 12.40
CA HIS A 192 0.63 -14.00 12.30
C HIS A 192 -0.58 -14.01 11.37
N LEU A 193 -1.66 -13.30 11.77
CA LEU A 193 -2.85 -13.12 10.96
C LEU A 193 -2.57 -12.21 9.76
N PRO A 194 -3.38 -12.29 8.69
CA PRO A 194 -3.07 -11.61 7.42
C PRO A 194 -3.22 -10.09 7.44
N ILE A 195 -4.02 -9.52 8.36
CA ILE A 195 -4.24 -8.08 8.45
C ILE A 195 -3.62 -7.55 9.74
N TYR A 196 -2.80 -6.52 9.62
CA TYR A 196 -2.29 -5.72 10.72
C TYR A 196 -2.66 -4.26 10.53
N VAL A 197 -3.17 -3.62 11.56
CA VAL A 197 -3.52 -2.18 11.54
C VAL A 197 -2.85 -1.45 12.70
N GLY A 198 -2.45 -0.21 12.45
CA GLY A 198 -1.93 0.68 13.48
C GLY A 198 -3.01 1.09 14.49
N GLU A 199 -2.58 1.56 15.66
CA GLU A 199 -3.49 1.95 16.74
C GLU A 199 -4.48 3.04 16.30
N LEU A 200 -4.02 4.04 15.52
CA LEU A 200 -4.88 5.12 15.04
C LEU A 200 -5.96 4.64 14.06
N ILE A 201 -5.70 3.61 13.27
CA ILE A 201 -6.75 2.96 12.46
C ILE A 201 -7.80 2.38 13.40
N HIS A 202 -7.38 1.51 14.34
CA HIS A 202 -8.30 0.83 15.26
C HIS A 202 -9.16 1.81 16.06
N LEU A 203 -8.60 2.89 16.57
CA LEU A 203 -9.34 3.92 17.34
C LEU A 203 -10.39 4.65 16.51
N ASN A 204 -10.24 4.68 15.19
CA ASN A 204 -11.20 5.32 14.28
C ASN A 204 -12.23 4.36 13.67
N LEU A 205 -12.15 3.06 13.99
CA LEU A 205 -13.15 2.08 13.58
C LEU A 205 -14.43 2.18 14.43
N THR A 206 -15.52 1.67 13.89
CA THR A 206 -16.75 1.47 14.67
C THR A 206 -16.53 0.41 15.76
N ASN A 207 -17.36 0.43 16.80
CA ASN A 207 -17.30 -0.59 17.85
C ASN A 207 -17.50 -2.02 17.31
N GLU A 208 -18.23 -2.18 16.21
CA GLU A 208 -18.42 -3.49 15.56
C GLU A 208 -17.15 -3.94 14.83
N ASP A 209 -16.53 -3.04 14.05
CA ASP A 209 -15.29 -3.35 13.32
C ASP A 209 -14.13 -3.65 14.28
N GLN A 210 -14.05 -2.93 15.39
CA GLN A 210 -13.03 -3.16 16.42
C GLN A 210 -13.06 -4.59 16.98
N LYS A 211 -14.23 -5.21 17.12
CA LYS A 211 -14.40 -6.59 17.61
C LYS A 211 -13.78 -7.64 16.70
N TRP A 212 -13.54 -7.32 15.43
CA TRP A 212 -12.91 -8.23 14.48
C TRP A 212 -11.38 -8.29 14.60
N LEU A 213 -10.82 -7.44 15.45
CA LEU A 213 -9.38 -7.29 15.63
C LEU A 213 -8.98 -7.62 17.06
N SER A 214 -7.81 -8.23 17.21
CA SER A 214 -7.18 -8.49 18.50
C SER A 214 -5.91 -7.67 18.64
N SER A 215 -5.66 -7.13 19.83
CA SER A 215 -4.41 -6.42 20.10
C SER A 215 -3.23 -7.36 20.16
N THR A 216 -2.09 -6.92 19.65
CA THR A 216 -0.80 -7.58 19.79
C THR A 216 0.31 -6.56 19.90
N TYR A 217 1.51 -6.99 20.31
CA TYR A 217 2.67 -6.11 20.44
C TYR A 217 3.70 -6.44 19.35
N LEU A 218 4.11 -5.44 18.61
CA LEU A 218 5.23 -5.56 17.68
C LEU A 218 6.42 -4.74 18.16
N THR A 219 7.59 -5.36 18.17
CA THR A 219 8.86 -4.70 18.52
C THR A 219 9.11 -3.52 17.60
N GLY A 220 9.39 -2.36 18.19
CA GLY A 220 9.61 -1.11 17.45
C GLY A 220 8.36 -0.37 16.97
N LYS A 221 7.15 -0.94 17.21
CA LYS A 221 5.86 -0.32 16.87
C LYS A 221 4.93 -0.13 18.07
N GLY A 222 5.07 -0.95 19.11
CA GLY A 222 4.16 -0.93 20.24
C GLY A 222 2.90 -1.77 20.00
N THR A 223 1.78 -1.31 20.55
CA THR A 223 0.47 -1.96 20.37
C THR A 223 -0.04 -1.77 18.94
N VAL A 224 -0.40 -2.87 18.30
CA VAL A 224 -1.06 -2.90 16.98
C VAL A 224 -2.22 -3.89 17.06
N TYR A 225 -3.06 -3.91 16.04
CA TYR A 225 -4.23 -4.79 16.00
C TYR A 225 -4.19 -5.69 14.78
N THR A 226 -4.68 -6.92 14.91
CA THR A 226 -4.57 -7.93 13.87
C THR A 226 -5.85 -8.74 13.74
N GLY A 227 -6.14 -9.21 12.53
CA GLY A 227 -7.33 -10.03 12.25
C GLY A 227 -7.23 -10.80 10.94
N ASP A 228 -8.17 -11.76 10.79
CA ASP A 228 -8.44 -12.46 9.54
C ASP A 228 -9.90 -12.22 9.15
N VAL A 229 -10.19 -11.00 8.74
CA VAL A 229 -11.56 -10.52 8.47
C VAL A 229 -11.98 -10.87 7.06
N ILE A 230 -13.12 -11.53 6.92
CA ILE A 230 -13.70 -12.01 5.67
C ILE A 230 -15.05 -11.36 5.42
N ILE A 231 -15.24 -10.82 4.22
CA ILE A 231 -16.51 -10.23 3.78
C ILE A 231 -17.50 -11.34 3.41
N THR A 232 -18.61 -11.43 4.13
CA THR A 232 -19.55 -12.54 4.06
C THR A 232 -20.09 -12.79 2.65
N ASN A 233 -20.63 -11.80 1.97
CA ASN A 233 -21.21 -11.95 0.64
C ASN A 233 -20.15 -12.37 -0.42
N MET A 234 -18.92 -11.87 -0.32
CA MET A 234 -17.82 -12.33 -1.18
C MET A 234 -17.46 -13.79 -0.90
N ASN A 235 -17.41 -14.19 0.38
CA ASN A 235 -17.12 -15.56 0.77
C ASN A 235 -18.23 -16.53 0.33
N ASP A 236 -19.50 -16.13 0.43
CA ASP A 236 -20.64 -16.91 -0.03
C ASP A 236 -20.58 -17.15 -1.54
N TYR A 237 -20.25 -16.11 -2.30
CA TYR A 237 -19.99 -16.25 -3.73
C TYR A 237 -18.86 -17.26 -4.01
N ILE A 238 -17.72 -17.16 -3.31
CA ILE A 238 -16.59 -18.10 -3.48
C ILE A 238 -17.02 -19.53 -3.18
N THR A 239 -17.81 -19.73 -2.11
CA THR A 239 -18.35 -21.04 -1.75
C THR A 239 -19.27 -21.60 -2.83
N SER A 240 -20.03 -20.76 -3.52
CA SER A 240 -20.93 -21.18 -4.61
C SER A 240 -20.20 -21.64 -5.88
N LEU A 241 -18.88 -21.33 -6.02
CA LEU A 241 -18.04 -21.77 -7.14
C LEU A 241 -17.45 -23.18 -6.97
N SER A 242 -17.69 -23.80 -5.84
CA SER A 242 -17.08 -25.10 -5.44
C SER A 242 -17.78 -26.31 -6.03
#